data_070fad61388f9be68624eca06ee7b781
#
_entry.id   070fad61388f9be68624eca06ee7b781
#
_cell.length_a   1.000
_cell.length_b   1.000
_cell.length_c   1.000
_cell.angle_alpha   90.00
_cell.angle_beta   90.00
_cell.angle_gamma   90.00
#
_symmetry.space_group_name_H-M   'P 1'
#
loop_
_entity.id
_entity.type
_entity.pdbx_description
1 polymer ?
#
loop_
_entity_poly.entity_id
_entity_poly.type
_entity_poly.pdbx_seq_one_letter_code
_entity_poly.pdbx_strand_id
1 'polypeptide(L)'
;MNINFAKVGARIQAIRKDKDLSQEQLARKIGVSKGHLGHVETGSKNPSAEMLINTAAALEVPVDKLLSDLAIPYQTKDELQGLLNGCTNAEHRIITELAAFMKDLLKRYDI
;
A
#
# COMPACT_ATOMS: atom_id res chain seq x y z
N MET A 1 15.42 5.59 -0.17
CA MET A 1 14.03 5.90 -0.57
C MET A 1 13.18 6.12 0.66
N ASN A 2 12.42 7.19 0.70
CA ASN A 2 11.51 7.47 1.81
C ASN A 2 10.07 7.31 1.33
N ILE A 3 9.36 6.37 1.93
CA ILE A 3 7.92 6.23 1.69
C ILE A 3 7.20 7.26 2.53
N ASN A 4 6.44 8.13 1.89
CA ASN A 4 5.62 9.09 2.60
C ASN A 4 4.26 8.45 2.92
N PHE A 5 4.18 7.82 4.09
CA PHE A 5 2.96 7.14 4.51
C PHE A 5 1.78 8.10 4.71
N ALA A 6 2.05 9.37 5.00
CA ALA A 6 0.99 10.37 5.09
C ALA A 6 0.31 10.56 3.74
N LYS A 7 1.06 10.56 2.65
CA LYS A 7 0.50 10.63 1.29
C LYS A 7 -0.30 9.39 0.95
N VAL A 8 0.21 8.21 1.33
CA VAL A 8 -0.52 6.95 1.12
C VAL A 8 -1.85 6.98 1.86
N GLY A 9 -1.83 7.39 3.13
CA GLY A 9 -3.05 7.50 3.93
C GLY A 9 -4.05 8.51 3.37
N ALA A 10 -3.57 9.67 2.93
CA ALA A 10 -4.41 10.68 2.31
C ALA A 10 -5.05 10.17 1.02
N ARG A 11 -4.33 9.37 0.27
CA ARG A 11 -4.85 8.75 -0.96
C ARG A 11 -5.93 7.72 -0.66
N ILE A 12 -5.70 6.89 0.36
CA ILE A 12 -6.72 5.94 0.82
C ILE A 12 -8.01 6.69 1.17
N GLN A 13 -7.88 7.78 1.93
CA GLN A 13 -9.03 8.60 2.32
C GLN A 13 -9.75 9.20 1.09
N ALA A 14 -9.01 9.74 0.14
CA ALA A 14 -9.59 10.34 -1.06
C ALA A 14 -10.36 9.32 -1.89
N ILE A 15 -9.77 8.15 -2.12
CA ILE A 15 -10.41 7.08 -2.89
C ILE A 15 -11.64 6.55 -2.14
N ARG A 16 -11.52 6.38 -0.82
CA ARG A 16 -12.63 5.95 0.02
C ARG A 16 -13.83 6.89 -0.13
N LYS A 17 -13.59 8.19 -0.04
CA LYS A 17 -14.64 9.20 -0.18
C LYS A 17 -15.25 9.20 -1.57
N ASP A 18 -14.42 9.03 -2.61
CA ASP A 18 -14.89 8.90 -3.98
C ASP A 18 -15.82 7.70 -4.18
N LYS A 19 -15.60 6.65 -3.40
CA LYS A 19 -16.43 5.44 -3.44
C LYS A 19 -17.61 5.51 -2.49
N ASP A 20 -17.85 6.66 -1.87
CA ASP A 20 -18.93 6.89 -0.90
C ASP A 20 -18.91 5.94 0.29
N LEU A 21 -17.70 5.59 0.75
CA LEU A 21 -17.51 4.74 1.91
C LEU A 21 -17.13 5.57 3.13
N SER A 22 -17.74 5.28 4.28
CA SER A 22 -17.32 5.84 5.55
C SER A 22 -16.06 5.12 6.03
N GLN A 23 -15.34 5.73 6.99
CA GLN A 23 -14.22 5.05 7.65
C GLN A 23 -14.66 3.72 8.27
N GLU A 24 -15.82 3.72 8.92
CA GLU A 24 -16.34 2.52 9.55
C GLU A 24 -16.62 1.41 8.54
N GLN A 25 -17.21 1.78 7.40
CA GLN A 25 -17.50 0.81 6.35
C GLN A 25 -16.22 0.20 5.77
N LEU A 26 -15.23 1.02 5.46
CA LEU A 26 -13.96 0.52 4.93
C LEU A 26 -13.21 -0.31 5.99
N ALA A 27 -13.16 0.19 7.22
CA ALA A 27 -12.50 -0.54 8.32
C ALA A 27 -13.09 -1.93 8.48
N ARG A 28 -14.41 -2.05 8.42
CA ARG A 28 -15.11 -3.35 8.50
C ARG A 28 -14.73 -4.26 7.34
N LYS A 29 -14.63 -3.72 6.14
CA LYS A 29 -14.27 -4.51 4.95
C LYS A 29 -12.84 -5.06 5.03
N ILE A 30 -11.92 -4.32 5.62
CA ILE A 30 -10.51 -4.74 5.68
C ILE A 30 -10.13 -5.36 7.03
N GLY A 31 -11.09 -5.48 7.96
CA GLY A 31 -10.88 -6.18 9.22
C GLY A 31 -10.03 -5.44 10.24
N VAL A 32 -10.08 -4.10 10.23
CA VAL A 32 -9.38 -3.26 11.22
C VAL A 32 -10.38 -2.38 11.96
N SER A 33 -9.95 -1.78 13.06
CA SER A 33 -10.79 -0.81 13.78
C SER A 33 -10.88 0.51 12.99
N LYS A 34 -11.97 1.23 13.20
CA LYS A 34 -12.15 2.57 12.65
C LYS A 34 -11.01 3.50 13.07
N GLY A 35 -10.61 3.43 14.35
CA GLY A 35 -9.53 4.25 14.88
C GLY A 35 -8.20 3.95 14.21
N HIS A 36 -7.89 2.67 13.96
CA HIS A 36 -6.67 2.28 13.26
C HIS A 36 -6.66 2.82 11.83
N LEU A 37 -7.77 2.66 11.12
CA LEU A 37 -7.88 3.21 9.76
C LEU A 37 -7.71 4.74 9.77
N GLY A 38 -8.34 5.42 10.73
CA GLY A 38 -8.20 6.86 10.87
C GLY A 38 -6.76 7.30 11.08
N HIS A 39 -6.00 6.58 11.90
CA HIS A 39 -4.58 6.85 12.12
C HIS A 39 -3.75 6.63 10.87
N VAL A 40 -4.08 5.63 10.07
CA VAL A 40 -3.41 5.40 8.78
C VAL A 40 -3.74 6.51 7.80
N GLU A 41 -5.01 6.92 7.72
CA GLU A 41 -5.43 7.98 6.80
C GLU A 41 -4.77 9.32 7.11
N THR A 42 -4.52 9.60 8.38
CA THR A 42 -3.85 10.86 8.78
C THR A 42 -2.33 10.76 8.79
N GLY A 43 -1.78 9.57 8.59
CA GLY A 43 -0.33 9.37 8.58
C GLY A 43 0.29 9.17 9.94
N SER A 44 -0.50 9.10 11.02
CA SER A 44 0.02 8.87 12.37
C SER A 44 0.41 7.42 12.62
N LYS A 45 -0.05 6.49 11.78
CA LYS A 45 0.39 5.09 11.78
C LYS A 45 0.68 4.62 10.38
N ASN A 46 1.71 3.80 10.25
CA ASN A 46 2.07 3.22 8.96
C ASN A 46 1.22 1.97 8.70
N PRO A 47 0.66 1.82 7.50
CA PRO A 47 -0.06 0.60 7.16
C PRO A 47 0.92 -0.55 6.95
N SER A 48 0.48 -1.78 7.22
CA SER A 48 1.22 -2.97 6.83
C SER A 48 1.00 -3.23 5.33
N ALA A 49 1.86 -4.07 4.73
CA ALA A 49 1.66 -4.48 3.34
C ALA A 49 0.32 -5.21 3.18
N GLU A 50 -0.01 -6.08 4.12
CA GLU A 50 -1.29 -6.80 4.11
C GLU A 50 -2.47 -5.81 4.12
N MET A 51 -2.42 -4.78 4.97
CA MET A 51 -3.46 -3.76 5.02
C MET A 51 -3.60 -3.03 3.71
N LEU A 52 -2.48 -2.67 3.05
CA LEU A 52 -2.50 -2.00 1.75
C LEU A 52 -3.15 -2.88 0.68
N ILE A 53 -2.80 -4.16 0.65
CA ILE A 53 -3.39 -5.12 -0.30
C ILE A 53 -4.89 -5.25 -0.06
N ASN A 54 -5.30 -5.44 1.19
CA ASN A 54 -6.70 -5.57 1.54
C ASN A 54 -7.49 -4.30 1.25
N THR A 55 -6.89 -3.14 1.50
CA THR A 55 -7.51 -1.84 1.23
C THR A 55 -7.73 -1.65 -0.28
N ALA A 56 -6.72 -1.96 -1.08
CA ALA A 56 -6.83 -1.87 -2.54
C ALA A 56 -7.95 -2.78 -3.06
N ALA A 57 -8.02 -4.01 -2.55
CA ALA A 57 -9.07 -4.95 -2.93
C ALA A 57 -10.47 -4.44 -2.53
N ALA A 58 -10.60 -3.90 -1.31
CA ALA A 58 -11.86 -3.37 -0.82
C ALA A 58 -12.33 -2.14 -1.60
N LEU A 59 -11.39 -1.31 -2.04
CA LEU A 59 -11.67 -0.13 -2.84
C LEU A 59 -11.77 -0.43 -4.34
N GLU A 60 -11.48 -1.66 -4.74
CA GLU A 60 -11.49 -2.11 -6.13
C GLU A 60 -10.56 -1.29 -7.02
N VAL A 61 -9.37 -1.02 -6.49
CA VAL A 61 -8.30 -0.32 -7.22
C VAL A 61 -7.02 -1.13 -7.18
N PRO A 62 -6.11 -0.95 -8.16
CA PRO A 62 -4.79 -1.57 -8.10
C PRO A 62 -4.00 -1.05 -6.90
N VAL A 63 -3.12 -1.89 -6.32
CA VAL A 63 -2.28 -1.48 -5.18
C VAL A 63 -1.39 -0.29 -5.55
N ASP A 64 -0.87 -0.26 -6.78
CA ASP A 64 -0.01 0.83 -7.24
C ASP A 64 -0.72 2.17 -7.22
N LYS A 65 -2.04 2.20 -7.32
CA LYS A 65 -2.80 3.45 -7.21
C LYS A 65 -2.71 4.05 -5.81
N LEU A 66 -2.58 3.23 -4.78
CA LEU A 66 -2.35 3.70 -3.41
C LEU A 66 -0.92 4.20 -3.23
N LEU A 67 0.01 3.71 -4.03
CA LEU A 67 1.44 3.95 -3.93
C LEU A 67 1.98 4.79 -5.09
N SER A 68 1.12 5.46 -5.85
CA SER A 68 1.51 6.08 -7.13
C SER A 68 2.54 7.19 -7.00
N ASP A 69 2.73 7.76 -5.80
CA ASP A 69 3.82 8.73 -5.58
C ASP A 69 5.16 8.05 -5.33
N LEU A 70 5.15 6.73 -5.16
CA LEU A 70 6.36 5.94 -5.07
C LEU A 70 6.72 5.52 -6.49
N ALA A 71 7.39 6.39 -7.23
CA ALA A 71 7.89 6.02 -8.55
C ALA A 71 8.99 4.99 -8.37
N ILE A 72 8.63 3.71 -8.35
CA ILE A 72 9.61 2.62 -8.31
C ILE A 72 9.81 2.16 -9.75
N PRO A 73 10.89 2.57 -10.41
CA PRO A 73 11.18 2.09 -11.76
C PRO A 73 11.70 0.66 -11.67
N TYR A 74 10.85 -0.29 -11.97
CA TYR A 74 11.24 -1.71 -12.03
C TYR A 74 11.96 -1.97 -13.34
N GLN A 75 13.18 -1.51 -13.48
CA GLN A 75 13.91 -1.74 -14.69
C GLN A 75 14.86 -2.93 -14.57
N THR A 76 15.53 -3.05 -13.42
CA THR A 76 16.44 -4.16 -13.19
C THR A 76 16.38 -4.61 -11.73
N LYS A 77 16.86 -5.84 -11.49
CA LYS A 77 17.01 -6.39 -10.15
C LYS A 77 17.96 -5.53 -9.31
N ASP A 78 19.01 -5.03 -9.93
CA ASP A 78 20.02 -4.22 -9.23
C ASP A 78 19.46 -2.88 -8.80
N GLU A 79 18.64 -2.27 -9.63
CA GLU A 79 17.97 -1.00 -9.28
C GLU A 79 17.03 -1.18 -8.09
N LEU A 80 16.26 -2.27 -8.09
CA LEU A 80 15.37 -2.58 -6.98
C LEU A 80 16.18 -2.82 -5.70
N GLN A 81 17.27 -3.55 -5.79
CA GLN A 81 18.12 -3.83 -4.65
C GLN A 81 18.75 -2.53 -4.10
N GLY A 82 19.14 -1.62 -4.98
CA GLY A 82 19.66 -0.31 -4.58
C GLY A 82 18.62 0.51 -3.84
N LEU A 83 17.38 0.49 -4.29
CA LEU A 83 16.28 1.17 -3.62
C LEU A 83 16.03 0.57 -2.23
N LEU A 84 16.03 -0.75 -2.12
CA LEU A 84 15.82 -1.44 -0.85
C LEU A 84 16.93 -1.13 0.17
N ASN A 85 18.16 -0.99 -0.29
CA ASN A 85 19.30 -0.69 0.59
C ASN A 85 19.18 0.70 1.25
N GLY A 86 18.48 1.63 0.62
CA GLY A 86 18.25 2.96 1.17
C GLY A 86 17.01 3.10 2.02
N CYS A 87 16.29 2.01 2.27
CA CYS A 87 15.00 2.05 2.96
C CYS A 87 15.15 1.85 4.47
N THR A 88 14.18 2.39 5.23
CA THR A 88 14.02 2.03 6.64
C THR A 88 13.56 0.57 6.72
N ASN A 89 13.62 -0.02 7.92
CA ASN A 89 13.16 -1.40 8.12
C ASN A 89 11.69 -1.58 7.74
N ALA A 90 10.84 -0.62 8.09
CA ALA A 90 9.42 -0.67 7.75
C ALA A 90 9.19 -0.58 6.24
N GLU A 91 9.89 0.34 5.58
CA GLU A 91 9.80 0.50 4.13
C GLU A 91 10.28 -0.75 3.40
N HIS A 92 11.42 -1.29 3.83
CA HIS A 92 12.00 -2.51 3.25
C HIS A 92 11.02 -3.68 3.35
N ARG A 93 10.40 -3.85 4.51
CA ARG A 93 9.43 -4.92 4.74
C ARG A 93 8.22 -4.80 3.81
N ILE A 94 7.64 -3.61 3.72
CA ILE A 94 6.48 -3.38 2.86
C ILE A 94 6.82 -3.64 1.39
N ILE A 95 7.92 -3.08 0.91
CA ILE A 95 8.34 -3.25 -0.48
C ILE A 95 8.60 -4.72 -0.79
N THR A 96 9.28 -5.42 0.11
CA THR A 96 9.60 -6.84 -0.08
C THR A 96 8.32 -7.69 -0.14
N GLU A 97 7.38 -7.45 0.76
CA GLU A 97 6.12 -8.18 0.78
C GLU A 97 5.28 -7.91 -0.46
N LEU A 98 5.21 -6.65 -0.90
CA LEU A 98 4.49 -6.29 -2.12
C LEU A 98 5.14 -6.91 -3.35
N ALA A 99 6.47 -6.90 -3.43
CA ALA A 99 7.19 -7.51 -4.54
C ALA A 99 6.94 -9.01 -4.61
N ALA A 100 6.95 -9.69 -3.46
CA ALA A 100 6.66 -11.12 -3.39
C ALA A 100 5.23 -11.42 -3.85
N PHE A 101 4.28 -10.61 -3.43
CA PHE A 101 2.88 -10.74 -3.85
C PHE A 101 2.73 -10.55 -5.36
N MET A 102 3.37 -9.52 -5.91
CA MET A 102 3.32 -9.25 -7.35
C MET A 102 3.95 -10.40 -8.15
N LYS A 103 5.06 -10.94 -7.68
CA LYS A 103 5.71 -12.08 -8.33
C LYS A 103 4.79 -13.31 -8.35
N ASP A 104 4.11 -13.57 -7.26
CA ASP A 104 3.15 -14.67 -7.14
C ASP A 104 1.98 -14.47 -8.12
N LEU A 105 1.48 -13.24 -8.20
CA LEU A 105 0.39 -12.88 -9.09
C LEU A 105 0.78 -13.10 -10.55
N LEU A 106 1.98 -12.70 -10.94
CA LEU A 106 2.50 -12.89 -12.29
C LEU A 106 2.57 -14.37 -12.64
N LYS A 107 2.99 -15.22 -11.70
CA LYS A 107 3.03 -16.66 -11.90
C LYS A 107 1.64 -17.25 -12.15
N ARG A 108 0.63 -16.78 -11.40
CA ARG A 108 -0.75 -17.26 -11.55
C ARG A 108 -1.31 -16.98 -12.94
N TYR A 109 -0.98 -15.85 -13.51
CA TYR A 109 -1.50 -15.42 -14.80
C TYR A 109 -0.57 -15.73 -15.96
N ASP A 110 0.51 -16.47 -15.69
CA ASP A 110 1.48 -16.90 -16.69
C ASP A 110 1.98 -15.75 -17.56
N ILE A 111 2.31 -14.66 -16.91
CA ILE A 111 2.80 -13.45 -17.57
C ILE A 111 4.31 -13.37 -17.49
#